data_57ac370c792258d96f5c544e0f948583
#
_entry.id   57ac370c792258d96f5c544e0f948583
#
_cell.length_a   1.000
_cell.length_b   1.000
_cell.length_c   1.000
_cell.angle_alpha   90.00
_cell.angle_beta   90.00
_cell.angle_gamma   90.00
#
_symmetry.space_group_name_H-M   'P 1'
#
loop_
_entity.id
_entity.type
_entity.pdbx_description
1 polymer ?
#
loop_
_entity_poly.entity_id
_entity_poly.type
_entity_poly.pdbx_seq_one_letter_code
_entity_poly.pdbx_strand_id
1 'polypeptide(L)'
;MKPYCILSFLILLISQCRPKEQNYITQFPGKPETPSSIKREHEQLLEHVQAFTLFQDSAGLVAIKLHEIMEHHFQEEEDYVLPPLGLLPLLAGGQLPENSREIIGLTDKLQSQLSHLNAEHQLIKAHMDEMLKTSAAFNHPEIKEFEKQLLQHAKVEEEIYFPAALVIGENLKVKTQSKHE
;
A
#
# COMPACT_ATOMS: atom_id res chain seq x y z
N MET A 1 -68.86 -19.15 -42.03
CA MET A 1 -68.44 -19.33 -40.61
C MET A 1 -66.94 -19.28 -40.60
N LYS A 2 -66.34 -18.22 -40.00
CA LYS A 2 -64.88 -18.05 -39.91
C LYS A 2 -64.48 -18.36 -38.49
N PRO A 3 -63.44 -19.20 -38.23
CA PRO A 3 -62.94 -19.42 -36.87
C PRO A 3 -62.00 -18.29 -36.48
N TYR A 4 -62.25 -17.73 -35.30
CA TYR A 4 -61.36 -16.75 -34.67
C TYR A 4 -60.19 -17.50 -34.00
N CYS A 5 -58.98 -17.15 -34.47
CA CYS A 5 -57.74 -17.63 -33.86
C CYS A 5 -57.42 -16.77 -32.64
N ILE A 6 -57.56 -17.32 -31.43
CA ILE A 6 -57.17 -16.63 -30.20
C ILE A 6 -55.68 -16.83 -30.00
N LEU A 7 -54.90 -15.74 -30.23
CA LEU A 7 -53.47 -15.71 -29.97
C LEU A 7 -53.24 -15.44 -28.50
N SER A 8 -53.00 -16.48 -27.71
CA SER A 8 -52.61 -16.34 -26.30
C SER A 8 -51.20 -15.78 -26.22
N PHE A 9 -51.08 -14.54 -25.81
CA PHE A 9 -49.80 -13.90 -25.45
C PHE A 9 -49.34 -14.46 -24.10
N LEU A 10 -48.37 -15.36 -24.11
CA LEU A 10 -47.67 -15.85 -22.93
C LEU A 10 -46.63 -14.81 -22.54
N ILE A 11 -46.98 -13.95 -21.58
CA ILE A 11 -46.00 -13.00 -20.99
C ILE A 11 -45.06 -13.81 -20.08
N LEU A 12 -43.85 -14.09 -20.59
CA LEU A 12 -42.76 -14.62 -19.78
C LEU A 12 -42.29 -13.51 -18.82
N LEU A 13 -42.71 -13.58 -17.56
CA LEU A 13 -42.12 -12.81 -16.48
C LEU A 13 -40.71 -13.36 -16.27
N ILE A 14 -39.73 -12.79 -16.93
CA ILE A 14 -38.34 -12.97 -16.62
C ILE A 14 -38.09 -12.23 -15.28
N SER A 15 -38.18 -12.98 -14.20
CA SER A 15 -37.70 -12.51 -12.90
C SER A 15 -36.19 -12.29 -13.03
N GLN A 16 -35.79 -11.04 -13.24
CA GLN A 16 -34.39 -10.63 -13.21
C GLN A 16 -33.93 -10.75 -11.74
N CYS A 17 -33.42 -11.92 -11.36
CA CYS A 17 -32.51 -12.02 -10.24
C CYS A 17 -31.28 -11.17 -10.56
N ARG A 18 -31.32 -9.88 -10.25
CA ARG A 18 -30.08 -9.10 -10.11
C ARG A 18 -29.29 -9.79 -8.99
N PRO A 19 -28.07 -10.29 -9.25
CA PRO A 19 -27.21 -10.67 -8.17
C PRO A 19 -27.11 -9.43 -7.25
N LYS A 20 -27.37 -9.59 -5.93
CA LYS A 20 -27.01 -8.57 -4.96
C LYS A 20 -25.54 -8.26 -5.22
N GLU A 21 -25.25 -7.09 -5.76
CA GLU A 21 -23.90 -6.55 -5.72
C GLU A 21 -23.46 -6.61 -4.28
N GLN A 22 -22.68 -7.63 -3.97
CA GLN A 22 -22.06 -7.78 -2.68
C GLN A 22 -21.09 -6.61 -2.60
N ASN A 23 -21.48 -5.57 -1.85
CA ASN A 23 -20.73 -4.34 -1.72
C ASN A 23 -19.41 -4.69 -1.05
N TYR A 24 -18.43 -5.07 -1.86
CA TYR A 24 -17.07 -5.45 -1.43
C TYR A 24 -16.46 -4.37 -0.55
N ILE A 25 -16.85 -3.12 -0.80
CA ILE A 25 -16.38 -1.91 -0.13
C ILE A 25 -16.83 -1.85 1.34
N THR A 26 -18.01 -2.43 1.71
CA THR A 26 -18.50 -2.39 3.09
C THR A 26 -17.80 -3.35 4.06
N GLN A 27 -16.91 -4.20 3.58
CA GLN A 27 -16.14 -5.15 4.40
C GLN A 27 -14.87 -4.54 4.99
N PHE A 28 -14.47 -3.35 4.54
CA PHE A 28 -13.26 -2.68 5.01
C PHE A 28 -13.61 -1.58 6.02
N PRO A 29 -12.93 -1.53 7.17
CA PRO A 29 -13.30 -0.63 8.27
C PRO A 29 -13.16 0.86 7.97
N GLY A 30 -12.52 1.26 6.87
CA GLY A 30 -12.37 2.66 6.46
C GLY A 30 -11.66 3.54 7.50
N LYS A 31 -10.73 2.97 8.24
CA LYS A 31 -9.90 3.67 9.21
C LYS A 31 -8.57 4.05 8.58
N PRO A 32 -7.94 5.13 9.06
CA PRO A 32 -6.58 5.51 8.65
C PRO A 32 -5.56 4.57 9.29
N GLU A 33 -5.47 3.38 8.77
CA GLU A 33 -4.54 2.33 9.21
C GLU A 33 -3.78 1.82 7.99
N THR A 34 -2.49 1.57 8.15
CA THR A 34 -1.69 0.90 7.10
C THR A 34 -2.37 -0.41 6.71
N PRO A 35 -2.65 -0.65 5.42
CA PRO A 35 -3.24 -1.90 4.95
C PRO A 35 -2.44 -3.11 5.44
N SER A 36 -3.13 -4.12 5.96
CA SER A 36 -2.49 -5.29 6.58
C SER A 36 -1.58 -6.09 5.63
N SER A 37 -1.81 -6.00 4.33
CA SER A 37 -0.93 -6.61 3.31
C SER A 37 0.41 -5.91 3.24
N ILE A 38 0.45 -4.58 3.30
CA ILE A 38 1.68 -3.78 3.28
C ILE A 38 2.45 -4.00 4.58
N LYS A 39 1.75 -3.94 5.73
CA LYS A 39 2.35 -4.21 7.03
C LYS A 39 3.05 -5.57 7.11
N ARG A 40 2.40 -6.60 6.57
CA ARG A 40 2.98 -7.93 6.48
C ARG A 40 4.20 -7.98 5.56
N GLU A 41 4.21 -7.23 4.47
CA GLU A 41 5.35 -7.14 3.56
C GLU A 41 6.56 -6.51 4.28
N HIS A 42 6.37 -5.41 5.03
CA HIS A 42 7.41 -4.81 5.88
C HIS A 42 7.96 -5.82 6.90
N GLU A 43 7.08 -6.51 7.64
CA GLU A 43 7.46 -7.56 8.59
C GLU A 43 8.33 -8.63 7.91
N GLN A 44 7.94 -9.12 6.72
CA GLN A 44 8.69 -10.13 5.98
C GLN A 44 10.06 -9.64 5.51
N LEU A 45 10.14 -8.39 5.01
CA LEU A 45 11.41 -7.80 4.60
C LEU A 45 12.36 -7.62 5.79
N LEU A 46 11.84 -7.17 6.95
CA LEU A 46 12.64 -7.07 8.18
C LEU A 46 13.10 -8.44 8.68
N GLU A 47 12.25 -9.46 8.67
CA GLU A 47 12.62 -10.83 9.04
C GLU A 47 13.75 -11.38 8.16
N HIS A 48 13.69 -11.12 6.84
CA HIS A 48 14.74 -11.55 5.91
C HIS A 48 16.08 -10.87 6.20
N VAL A 49 16.11 -9.54 6.31
CA VAL A 49 17.37 -8.84 6.61
C VAL A 49 17.90 -9.18 8.00
N GLN A 50 17.02 -9.40 8.98
CA GLN A 50 17.37 -9.87 10.32
C GLN A 50 18.09 -11.22 10.27
N ALA A 51 17.64 -12.16 9.44
CA ALA A 51 18.32 -13.44 9.28
C ALA A 51 19.75 -13.27 8.74
N PHE A 52 19.99 -12.30 7.86
CA PHE A 52 21.34 -12.02 7.32
C PHE A 52 22.29 -11.42 8.36
N THR A 53 21.79 -10.78 9.41
CA THR A 53 22.65 -10.28 10.51
C THR A 53 23.40 -11.40 11.25
N LEU A 54 22.97 -12.64 11.08
CA LEU A 54 23.59 -13.82 11.71
C LEU A 54 24.80 -14.35 10.92
N PHE A 55 25.06 -13.85 9.72
CA PHE A 55 26.24 -14.22 8.95
C PHE A 55 27.51 -13.75 9.66
N GLN A 56 28.50 -14.67 9.76
CA GLN A 56 29.76 -14.44 10.47
C GLN A 56 30.85 -13.81 9.57
N ASP A 57 30.43 -12.97 8.61
CA ASP A 57 31.30 -12.34 7.62
C ASP A 57 30.93 -10.85 7.41
N SER A 58 31.56 -10.21 6.41
CA SER A 58 31.31 -8.80 6.12
C SER A 58 29.87 -8.53 5.63
N ALA A 59 29.20 -9.51 5.02
CA ALA A 59 27.80 -9.34 4.63
C ALA A 59 26.89 -9.20 5.87
N GLY A 60 27.15 -9.98 6.94
CA GLY A 60 26.42 -9.85 8.21
C GLY A 60 26.59 -8.47 8.85
N LEU A 61 27.78 -7.89 8.80
CA LEU A 61 28.03 -6.53 9.32
C LEU A 61 27.25 -5.45 8.55
N VAL A 62 27.12 -5.60 7.23
CA VAL A 62 26.32 -4.70 6.41
C VAL A 62 24.83 -4.92 6.67
N ALA A 63 24.39 -6.18 6.85
CA ALA A 63 23.01 -6.52 7.15
C ALA A 63 22.52 -5.88 8.46
N ILE A 64 23.35 -5.78 9.50
CA ILE A 64 23.01 -5.10 10.76
C ILE A 64 22.64 -3.62 10.47
N LYS A 65 23.46 -2.92 9.71
CA LYS A 65 23.18 -1.50 9.37
C LYS A 65 21.94 -1.36 8.49
N LEU A 66 21.79 -2.25 7.50
CA LEU A 66 20.62 -2.25 6.63
C LEU A 66 19.34 -2.48 7.43
N HIS A 67 19.34 -3.42 8.37
CA HIS A 67 18.20 -3.68 9.23
C HIS A 67 17.78 -2.46 10.04
N GLU A 68 18.75 -1.78 10.70
CA GLU A 68 18.47 -0.57 11.49
C GLU A 68 17.85 0.55 10.64
N ILE A 69 18.34 0.74 9.41
CA ILE A 69 17.80 1.77 8.50
C ILE A 69 16.40 1.39 8.05
N MET A 70 16.17 0.14 7.65
CA MET A 70 14.87 -0.34 7.19
C MET A 70 13.82 -0.31 8.30
N GLU A 71 14.18 -0.68 9.54
CA GLU A 71 13.26 -0.62 10.68
C GLU A 71 12.76 0.82 10.93
N HIS A 72 13.68 1.80 10.91
CA HIS A 72 13.34 3.21 11.04
C HIS A 72 12.44 3.70 9.89
N HIS A 73 12.82 3.39 8.66
CA HIS A 73 12.13 3.79 7.45
C HIS A 73 10.68 3.27 7.42
N PHE A 74 10.49 1.98 7.64
CA PHE A 74 9.15 1.37 7.69
C PHE A 74 8.29 1.89 8.82
N GLN A 75 8.90 2.24 9.98
CA GLN A 75 8.18 2.89 11.06
C GLN A 75 7.65 4.26 10.64
N GLU A 76 8.45 5.08 9.96
CA GLU A 76 8.01 6.38 9.44
C GLU A 76 6.87 6.23 8.43
N GLU A 77 6.95 5.27 7.52
CA GLU A 77 5.90 5.00 6.55
C GLU A 77 4.60 4.54 7.20
N GLU A 78 4.67 3.65 8.18
CA GLU A 78 3.52 3.19 8.94
C GLU A 78 2.92 4.27 9.85
N ASP A 79 3.70 5.25 10.25
CA ASP A 79 3.24 6.36 11.09
C ASP A 79 2.46 7.42 10.31
N TYR A 80 2.87 7.77 9.09
CA TYR A 80 2.23 8.89 8.38
C TYR A 80 2.06 8.75 6.87
N VAL A 81 2.76 7.82 6.22
CA VAL A 81 2.70 7.65 4.75
C VAL A 81 1.54 6.74 4.35
N LEU A 82 1.49 5.54 4.93
CA LEU A 82 0.63 4.44 4.52
C LEU A 82 -0.78 4.45 5.16
N PRO A 83 -1.01 5.00 6.37
CA PRO A 83 -2.33 4.99 6.99
C PRO A 83 -3.45 5.59 6.13
N PRO A 84 -3.24 6.66 5.34
CA PRO A 84 -4.26 7.16 4.43
C PRO A 84 -4.78 6.13 3.43
N LEU A 85 -3.95 5.15 3.02
CA LEU A 85 -4.34 4.09 2.07
C LEU A 85 -5.46 3.19 2.60
N GLY A 86 -5.56 3.01 3.93
CA GLY A 86 -6.65 2.27 4.55
C GLY A 86 -8.04 2.88 4.30
N LEU A 87 -8.09 4.13 3.85
CA LEU A 87 -9.33 4.81 3.50
C LEU A 87 -9.80 4.57 2.06
N LEU A 88 -8.96 3.97 1.21
CA LEU A 88 -9.29 3.77 -0.22
C LEU A 88 -10.66 3.11 -0.42
N PRO A 89 -11.05 2.04 0.31
CA PRO A 89 -12.37 1.43 0.14
C PRO A 89 -13.52 2.37 0.51
N LEU A 90 -13.37 3.16 1.59
CA LEU A 90 -14.36 4.14 2.04
C LEU A 90 -14.56 5.23 0.98
N LEU A 91 -13.46 5.78 0.48
CA LEU A 91 -13.47 6.84 -0.53
C LEU A 91 -13.98 6.35 -1.88
N ALA A 92 -13.67 5.12 -2.27
CA ALA A 92 -14.21 4.48 -3.48
C ALA A 92 -15.72 4.28 -3.38
N GLY A 93 -16.27 4.09 -2.17
CA GLY A 93 -17.71 4.09 -1.88
C GLY A 93 -18.35 5.47 -1.85
N GLY A 94 -17.61 6.54 -2.15
CA GLY A 94 -18.10 7.94 -2.14
C GLY A 94 -18.30 8.52 -0.74
N GLN A 95 -17.84 7.83 0.30
CA GLN A 95 -17.96 8.26 1.69
C GLN A 95 -16.74 9.09 2.11
N LEU A 96 -16.92 9.94 3.11
CA LEU A 96 -15.83 10.72 3.69
C LEU A 96 -15.56 10.23 5.13
N PRO A 97 -14.28 10.16 5.54
CA PRO A 97 -13.94 9.85 6.91
C PRO A 97 -14.33 11.00 7.85
N GLU A 98 -14.72 10.66 9.08
CA GLU A 98 -15.07 11.65 10.12
C GLU A 98 -13.86 12.51 10.51
N ASN A 99 -12.66 11.92 10.52
CA ASN A 99 -11.40 12.56 10.89
C ASN A 99 -10.59 13.12 9.71
N SER A 100 -11.26 13.64 8.67
CA SER A 100 -10.62 14.16 7.44
C SER A 100 -9.47 15.12 7.72
N ARG A 101 -9.54 15.94 8.78
CA ARG A 101 -8.47 16.89 9.15
C ARG A 101 -7.19 16.20 9.59
N GLU A 102 -7.30 15.13 10.35
CA GLU A 102 -6.15 14.30 10.77
C GLU A 102 -5.45 13.69 9.55
N ILE A 103 -6.23 13.12 8.63
CA ILE A 103 -5.70 12.51 7.41
C ILE A 103 -4.99 13.55 6.53
N ILE A 104 -5.57 14.73 6.38
CA ILE A 104 -4.91 15.84 5.67
C ILE A 104 -3.57 16.16 6.33
N GLY A 105 -3.50 16.17 7.66
CA GLY A 105 -2.24 16.39 8.38
C GLY A 105 -1.17 15.33 8.08
N LEU A 106 -1.56 14.04 8.00
CA LEU A 106 -0.63 12.96 7.61
C LEU A 106 -0.11 13.16 6.19
N THR A 107 -0.99 13.47 5.24
CA THR A 107 -0.61 13.66 3.83
C THR A 107 0.18 14.94 3.59
N ASP A 108 -0.05 16.00 4.35
CA ASP A 108 0.78 17.21 4.35
C ASP A 108 2.18 16.93 4.90
N LYS A 109 2.29 16.11 5.95
CA LYS A 109 3.57 15.62 6.46
C LYS A 109 4.30 14.80 5.38
N LEU A 110 3.63 13.84 4.75
CA LEU A 110 4.19 13.08 3.62
C LEU A 110 4.72 14.01 2.53
N GLN A 111 3.91 14.98 2.08
CA GLN A 111 4.32 15.95 1.05
C GLN A 111 5.61 16.69 1.43
N SER A 112 5.74 17.07 2.70
CA SER A 112 6.94 17.76 3.19
C SER A 112 8.17 16.85 3.35
N GLN A 113 7.96 15.54 3.53
CA GLN A 113 9.01 14.53 3.78
C GLN A 113 9.38 13.69 2.56
N LEU A 114 8.77 13.90 1.39
CA LEU A 114 9.05 13.09 0.19
C LEU A 114 10.55 13.02 -0.17
N SER A 115 11.27 14.16 -0.06
CA SER A 115 12.70 14.18 -0.35
C SER A 115 13.52 13.37 0.66
N HIS A 116 13.08 13.32 1.92
CA HIS A 116 13.69 12.53 2.97
C HIS A 116 13.48 11.03 2.71
N LEU A 117 12.24 10.60 2.49
CA LEU A 117 11.90 9.19 2.19
C LEU A 117 12.65 8.69 0.95
N ASN A 118 12.70 9.50 -0.12
CA ASN A 118 13.47 9.14 -1.30
C ASN A 118 14.98 9.03 -1.03
N ALA A 119 15.54 9.86 -0.14
CA ALA A 119 16.93 9.77 0.26
C ALA A 119 17.20 8.50 1.08
N GLU A 120 16.26 8.08 1.93
CA GLU A 120 16.36 6.81 2.66
C GLU A 120 16.30 5.60 1.72
N HIS A 121 15.43 5.59 0.70
CA HIS A 121 15.44 4.56 -0.34
C HIS A 121 16.80 4.46 -1.04
N GLN A 122 17.44 5.59 -1.37
CA GLN A 122 18.78 5.57 -1.96
C GLN A 122 19.83 5.03 -0.97
N LEU A 123 19.71 5.32 0.32
CA LEU A 123 20.60 4.81 1.36
C LEU A 123 20.43 3.29 1.55
N ILE A 124 19.19 2.80 1.60
CA ILE A 124 18.85 1.38 1.65
C ILE A 124 19.45 0.64 0.45
N LYS A 125 19.27 1.20 -0.76
CA LYS A 125 19.84 0.65 -1.98
C LYS A 125 21.37 0.59 -1.94
N ALA A 126 22.02 1.64 -1.45
CA ALA A 126 23.49 1.67 -1.34
C ALA A 126 24.02 0.59 -0.38
N HIS A 127 23.36 0.35 0.76
CA HIS A 127 23.73 -0.73 1.68
C HIS A 127 23.43 -2.11 1.08
N MET A 128 22.35 -2.24 0.31
CA MET A 128 22.05 -3.48 -0.40
C MET A 128 23.12 -3.81 -1.43
N ASP A 129 23.55 -2.82 -2.22
CA ASP A 129 24.67 -2.95 -3.19
C ASP A 129 26.00 -3.33 -2.49
N GLU A 130 26.26 -2.77 -1.30
CA GLU A 130 27.43 -3.13 -0.49
C GLU A 130 27.33 -4.57 0.01
N MET A 131 26.16 -4.98 0.51
CA MET A 131 25.92 -6.35 0.97
C MET A 131 26.12 -7.36 -0.15
N LEU A 132 25.64 -7.09 -1.36
CA LEU A 132 25.86 -7.95 -2.54
C LEU A 132 27.34 -8.09 -2.90
N LYS A 133 28.10 -6.99 -2.89
CA LYS A 133 29.56 -7.01 -3.17
C LYS A 133 30.32 -7.85 -2.14
N THR A 134 29.97 -7.68 -0.86
CA THR A 134 30.63 -8.44 0.21
C THR A 134 30.22 -9.92 0.21
N SER A 135 28.95 -10.22 -0.12
CA SER A 135 28.45 -11.60 -0.17
C SER A 135 29.02 -12.45 -1.30
N ALA A 136 29.48 -11.82 -2.37
CA ALA A 136 30.04 -12.54 -3.53
C ALA A 136 31.23 -13.45 -3.18
N ALA A 137 32.00 -13.11 -2.11
CA ALA A 137 33.12 -13.91 -1.61
C ALA A 137 32.67 -15.12 -0.75
N PHE A 138 31.44 -15.13 -0.24
CA PHE A 138 30.95 -16.08 0.77
C PHE A 138 29.78 -16.96 0.29
N ASN A 139 29.35 -16.78 -0.96
CA ASN A 139 28.30 -17.57 -1.63
C ASN A 139 26.94 -17.54 -0.91
N HIS A 140 26.36 -16.33 -0.74
CA HIS A 140 25.03 -16.10 -0.19
C HIS A 140 24.03 -15.76 -1.33
N PRO A 141 23.51 -16.75 -2.07
CA PRO A 141 22.60 -16.50 -3.21
C PRO A 141 21.25 -15.90 -2.79
N GLU A 142 20.82 -16.12 -1.55
CA GLU A 142 19.58 -15.59 -0.97
C GLU A 142 19.56 -14.06 -0.90
N ILE A 143 20.70 -13.42 -0.72
CA ILE A 143 20.84 -11.96 -0.69
C ILE A 143 20.38 -11.33 -2.03
N LYS A 144 20.69 -11.99 -3.15
CA LYS A 144 20.30 -11.51 -4.48
C LYS A 144 18.79 -11.59 -4.71
N GLU A 145 18.13 -12.59 -4.13
CA GLU A 145 16.68 -12.70 -4.22
C GLU A 145 15.99 -11.65 -3.34
N PHE A 146 16.54 -11.42 -2.15
CA PHE A 146 16.10 -10.36 -1.25
C PHE A 146 16.24 -8.97 -1.89
N GLU A 147 17.36 -8.69 -2.55
CA GLU A 147 17.54 -7.43 -3.30
C GLU A 147 16.37 -7.15 -4.24
N LYS A 148 15.98 -8.14 -5.05
CA LYS A 148 14.87 -7.96 -6.01
C LYS A 148 13.55 -7.63 -5.31
N GLN A 149 13.28 -8.31 -4.19
CA GLN A 149 12.06 -8.06 -3.40
C GLN A 149 12.08 -6.66 -2.82
N LEU A 150 13.18 -6.25 -2.22
CA LEU A 150 13.35 -4.93 -1.61
C LEU A 150 13.26 -3.79 -2.64
N LEU A 151 13.91 -3.94 -3.79
CA LEU A 151 13.84 -2.94 -4.87
C LEU A 151 12.45 -2.86 -5.50
N GLN A 152 11.75 -3.98 -5.62
CA GLN A 152 10.37 -3.99 -6.12
C GLN A 152 9.42 -3.33 -5.13
N HIS A 153 9.60 -3.57 -3.84
CA HIS A 153 8.85 -2.94 -2.76
C HIS A 153 8.99 -1.41 -2.81
N ALA A 154 10.22 -0.88 -2.73
CA ALA A 154 10.49 0.55 -2.80
C ALA A 154 9.91 1.20 -4.09
N LYS A 155 9.97 0.50 -5.21
CA LYS A 155 9.38 0.97 -6.46
C LYS A 155 7.85 1.09 -6.39
N VAL A 156 7.17 0.15 -5.75
CA VAL A 156 5.71 0.21 -5.57
C VAL A 156 5.32 1.37 -4.67
N GLU A 157 6.11 1.66 -3.65
CA GLU A 157 5.89 2.80 -2.77
C GLU A 157 6.03 4.13 -3.52
N GLU A 158 7.12 4.32 -4.23
CA GLU A 158 7.40 5.54 -4.99
C GLU A 158 6.39 5.77 -6.14
N GLU A 159 6.01 4.72 -6.87
CA GLU A 159 5.14 4.84 -8.04
C GLU A 159 3.64 4.80 -7.71
N ILE A 160 3.25 4.19 -6.59
CA ILE A 160 1.83 3.93 -6.28
C ILE A 160 1.42 4.43 -4.90
N TYR A 161 2.10 4.01 -3.81
CA TYR A 161 1.59 4.27 -2.47
C TYR A 161 1.73 5.74 -2.06
N PHE A 162 2.88 6.36 -2.27
CA PHE A 162 3.09 7.77 -1.98
C PHE A 162 2.16 8.67 -2.81
N PRO A 163 2.08 8.52 -4.15
CA PRO A 163 1.12 9.27 -4.94
C PRO A 163 -0.33 9.05 -4.52
N ALA A 164 -0.74 7.81 -4.22
CA ALA A 164 -2.10 7.52 -3.81
C ALA A 164 -2.46 8.17 -2.46
N ALA A 165 -1.55 8.14 -1.49
CA ALA A 165 -1.74 8.82 -0.21
C ALA A 165 -1.90 10.34 -0.39
N LEU A 166 -1.08 10.97 -1.23
CA LEU A 166 -1.19 12.39 -1.56
C LEU A 166 -2.52 12.74 -2.25
N VAL A 167 -2.96 11.92 -3.20
CA VAL A 167 -4.27 12.09 -3.87
C VAL A 167 -5.42 12.00 -2.88
N ILE A 168 -5.34 11.13 -1.89
CA ILE A 168 -6.33 11.05 -0.80
C ILE A 168 -6.39 12.38 -0.05
N GLY A 169 -5.25 12.92 0.36
CA GLY A 169 -5.17 14.20 1.08
C GLY A 169 -5.79 15.35 0.28
N GLU A 170 -5.41 15.50 -0.98
CA GLU A 170 -5.95 16.55 -1.87
C GLU A 170 -7.45 16.38 -2.11
N ASN A 171 -7.95 15.16 -2.29
CA ASN A 171 -9.39 14.91 -2.41
C ASN A 171 -10.16 15.34 -1.16
N LEU A 172 -9.61 15.05 0.03
CA LEU A 172 -10.22 15.46 1.29
C LEU A 172 -10.21 16.98 1.49
N LYS A 173 -9.14 17.68 1.11
CA LYS A 173 -9.09 19.15 1.15
C LYS A 173 -10.20 19.78 0.31
N VAL A 174 -10.34 19.36 -0.95
CA VAL A 174 -11.39 19.86 -1.86
C VAL A 174 -12.78 19.61 -1.30
N LYS A 175 -13.06 18.38 -0.83
CA LYS A 175 -14.40 18.02 -0.33
C LYS A 175 -14.76 18.67 1.01
N THR A 176 -13.78 18.99 1.86
CA THR A 176 -14.04 19.68 3.12
C THR A 176 -14.26 21.18 2.93
N GLN A 177 -13.61 21.80 1.95
CA GLN A 177 -13.85 23.21 1.60
C GLN A 177 -15.24 23.44 1.03
N SER A 178 -15.70 22.58 0.12
CA SER A 178 -17.03 22.70 -0.53
C SER A 178 -18.23 22.47 0.43
N LYS A 179 -18.02 22.05 1.66
CA LYS A 179 -19.07 21.94 2.69
C LYS A 179 -19.29 23.22 3.48
N HIS A 180 -18.44 24.22 3.31
CA HIS A 180 -18.47 25.49 4.04
C HIS A 180 -18.95 26.66 3.17
N GLU A 181 -19.23 26.42 1.89
CA GLU A 181 -19.94 27.30 0.96
C GLU A 181 -21.42 26.93 0.87
#